data_98af44aa5baf5660f5a91122bb5d4930
#
_entry.id   98af44aa5baf5660f5a91122bb5d4930
#
_cell.length_a   1.000
_cell.length_b   1.000
_cell.length_c   1.000
_cell.angle_alpha   90.00
_cell.angle_beta   90.00
_cell.angle_gamma   90.00
#
_symmetry.space_group_name_H-M   'P 1'
#
loop_
_entity.id
_entity.type
_entity.pdbx_description
1 polymer ?
#
loop_
_entity_poly.entity_id
_entity_poly.type
_entity_poly.pdbx_seq_one_letter_code
_entity_poly.pdbx_strand_id
1 'polypeptide(L)'
;MPRPLRSYDRVAGTYELASHVFSGGKIAASKAAQLDYLNPGDAVLYLGVGAGEDAVPAIEKGCRVTCVDLSAGMIDRLRTKLDAKGLEAELIVGDAFAHDRAGHYDAVCANYFLNVFKRDGMRAMFRHAVALLKPGGLLMIADVSPPRGNGAAKAFNRVYAKTAMVPFWLARLVPWHENYDYAAVCRAEGLEVVAEVPFRFAKVGPVTFHTVVARAPGS
;
A
#
# COMPACT_ATOMS: atom_id res chain seq x y z
N MET A 1 -10.17 -6.14 21.62
CA MET A 1 -8.85 -6.63 21.16
C MET A 1 -9.06 -7.41 19.87
N PRO A 2 -8.47 -7.05 18.73
CA PRO A 2 -8.51 -7.88 17.54
C PRO A 2 -7.70 -9.15 17.79
N ARG A 3 -8.22 -10.30 17.36
CA ARG A 3 -7.53 -11.59 17.49
C ARG A 3 -6.26 -11.61 16.64
N PRO A 4 -5.16 -12.25 17.10
CA PRO A 4 -3.90 -12.28 16.39
C PRO A 4 -4.04 -12.96 15.02
N LEU A 5 -3.43 -12.36 14.01
CA LEU A 5 -3.41 -12.72 12.59
C LEU A 5 -2.63 -14.02 12.26
N ARG A 6 -2.68 -15.05 13.12
CA ARG A 6 -2.01 -16.35 12.89
C ARG A 6 -2.44 -17.09 11.62
N SER A 7 -3.49 -16.64 10.92
CA SER A 7 -3.94 -17.25 9.66
C SER A 7 -3.25 -16.69 8.41
N TYR A 8 -2.65 -15.50 8.46
CA TYR A 8 -1.96 -14.89 7.32
C TYR A 8 -0.72 -15.69 6.88
N ASP A 9 0.04 -16.24 7.85
CA ASP A 9 1.28 -16.97 7.58
C ASP A 9 1.09 -18.25 6.76
N ARG A 10 -0.08 -18.92 6.89
CA ARG A 10 -0.38 -20.16 6.17
C ARG A 10 -0.89 -19.97 4.73
N VAL A 11 -1.38 -18.80 4.39
CA VAL A 11 -2.11 -18.53 3.14
C VAL A 11 -1.34 -17.56 2.22
N ALA A 12 -0.23 -17.00 2.69
CA ALA A 12 0.48 -15.91 2.01
C ALA A 12 0.97 -16.29 0.59
N GLY A 13 1.45 -17.49 0.35
CA GLY A 13 1.91 -17.91 -0.99
C GLY A 13 0.75 -18.11 -1.99
N THR A 14 -0.37 -18.68 -1.53
CA THR A 14 -1.59 -18.82 -2.34
C THR A 14 -2.28 -17.48 -2.54
N TYR A 15 -2.15 -16.56 -1.59
CA TYR A 15 -2.68 -15.20 -1.67
C TYR A 15 -1.98 -14.38 -2.76
N GLU A 16 -0.64 -14.40 -2.84
CA GLU A 16 0.13 -13.69 -3.86
C GLU A 16 -0.25 -14.16 -5.27
N LEU A 17 -0.30 -15.47 -5.50
CA LEU A 17 -0.70 -16.03 -6.78
C LEU A 17 -2.16 -15.69 -7.14
N ALA A 18 -3.08 -15.84 -6.19
CA ALA A 18 -4.50 -15.51 -6.40
C ALA A 18 -4.69 -14.02 -6.68
N SER A 19 -4.00 -13.12 -5.96
CA SER A 19 -4.08 -11.67 -6.17
C SER A 19 -3.49 -11.27 -7.52
N HIS A 20 -2.40 -11.91 -7.96
CA HIS A 20 -1.79 -11.67 -9.27
C HIS A 20 -2.73 -12.09 -10.41
N VAL A 21 -3.27 -13.30 -10.35
CA VAL A 21 -4.23 -13.82 -11.35
C VAL A 21 -5.50 -12.97 -11.37
N PHE A 22 -6.06 -12.64 -10.20
CA PHE A 22 -7.28 -11.86 -10.08
C PHE A 22 -7.13 -10.42 -10.59
N SER A 23 -6.02 -9.77 -10.30
CA SER A 23 -5.74 -8.39 -10.74
C SER A 23 -5.19 -8.28 -12.16
N GLY A 24 -4.84 -9.40 -12.80
CA GLY A 24 -4.12 -9.38 -14.08
C GLY A 24 -2.81 -8.59 -13.99
N GLY A 25 -2.09 -8.69 -12.86
CA GLY A 25 -0.84 -7.98 -12.60
C GLY A 25 -1.00 -6.48 -12.26
N LYS A 26 -2.25 -5.96 -12.14
CA LYS A 26 -2.47 -4.53 -11.89
C LYS A 26 -2.07 -4.10 -10.49
N ILE A 27 -2.15 -4.99 -9.50
CA ILE A 27 -1.64 -4.74 -8.15
C ILE A 27 -0.13 -4.48 -8.20
N ALA A 28 0.63 -5.35 -8.84
CA ALA A 28 2.07 -5.15 -8.98
C ALA A 28 2.40 -3.87 -9.78
N ALA A 29 1.70 -3.63 -10.89
CA ALA A 29 1.88 -2.42 -11.69
C ALA A 29 1.57 -1.13 -10.92
N SER A 30 0.52 -1.13 -10.07
CA SER A 30 0.17 0.04 -9.26
C SER A 30 1.23 0.37 -8.20
N LYS A 31 1.86 -0.64 -7.62
CA LYS A 31 2.99 -0.47 -6.69
C LYS A 31 4.25 -0.01 -7.44
N ALA A 32 4.57 -0.64 -8.57
CA ALA A 32 5.76 -0.33 -9.35
C ALA A 32 5.79 1.10 -9.89
N ALA A 33 4.62 1.69 -10.20
CA ALA A 33 4.51 3.09 -10.65
C ALA A 33 5.03 4.11 -9.62
N GLN A 34 5.21 3.73 -8.37
CA GLN A 34 5.77 4.59 -7.32
C GLN A 34 7.29 4.76 -7.47
N LEU A 35 7.96 3.81 -8.09
CA LEU A 35 9.42 3.86 -8.27
C LEU A 35 9.89 5.07 -9.06
N ASP A 36 9.06 5.60 -9.97
CA ASP A 36 9.39 6.78 -10.77
C ASP A 36 9.55 8.06 -9.91
N TYR A 37 9.02 8.04 -8.69
CA TYR A 37 9.04 9.17 -7.75
C TYR A 37 10.11 9.03 -6.66
N LEU A 38 10.87 7.94 -6.63
CA LEU A 38 11.96 7.69 -5.69
C LEU A 38 13.31 7.97 -6.35
N ASN A 39 14.27 8.43 -5.57
CA ASN A 39 15.66 8.62 -6.02
C ASN A 39 16.62 7.75 -5.20
N PRO A 40 17.78 7.35 -5.76
CA PRO A 40 18.84 6.72 -4.98
C PRO A 40 19.21 7.59 -3.77
N GLY A 41 19.33 6.94 -2.60
CA GLY A 41 19.62 7.61 -1.34
C GLY A 41 18.40 8.10 -0.55
N ASP A 42 17.19 8.13 -1.14
CA ASP A 42 15.97 8.48 -0.39
C ASP A 42 15.76 7.51 0.80
N ALA A 43 15.37 8.07 1.94
CA ALA A 43 14.88 7.29 3.08
C ALA A 43 13.40 6.97 2.86
N VAL A 44 13.08 5.70 2.64
CA VAL A 44 11.72 5.25 2.28
C VAL A 44 11.18 4.30 3.35
N LEU A 45 9.97 4.58 3.82
CA LEU A 45 9.26 3.71 4.76
C LEU A 45 8.13 2.99 4.05
N TYR A 46 8.05 1.67 4.23
CA TYR A 46 6.91 0.85 3.82
C TYR A 46 6.10 0.42 5.04
N LEU A 47 4.84 0.86 5.13
CA LEU A 47 3.90 0.48 6.18
C LEU A 47 3.02 -0.67 5.70
N GLY A 48 2.99 -1.79 6.46
CA GLY A 48 2.30 -3.00 6.05
C GLY A 48 2.95 -3.63 4.82
N VAL A 49 4.28 -3.77 4.83
CA VAL A 49 5.09 -4.14 3.66
C VAL A 49 4.76 -5.53 3.10
N GLY A 50 4.17 -6.43 3.88
CA GLY A 50 3.93 -7.81 3.49
C GLY A 50 5.23 -8.51 3.12
N ALA A 51 5.22 -9.28 2.02
CA ALA A 51 6.41 -9.99 1.53
C ALA A 51 7.37 -9.10 0.69
N GLY A 52 7.16 -7.77 0.67
CA GLY A 52 8.10 -6.77 0.17
C GLY A 52 8.25 -6.69 -1.34
N GLU A 53 7.22 -7.06 -2.12
CA GLU A 53 7.29 -7.05 -3.58
C GLU A 53 7.58 -5.66 -4.17
N ASP A 54 7.18 -4.61 -3.49
CA ASP A 54 7.38 -3.20 -3.84
C ASP A 54 8.60 -2.58 -3.14
N ALA A 55 8.98 -3.10 -1.97
CA ALA A 55 10.16 -2.63 -1.25
C ALA A 55 11.47 -3.07 -1.91
N VAL A 56 11.53 -4.33 -2.38
CA VAL A 56 12.75 -4.86 -3.04
C VAL A 56 13.20 -4.01 -4.24
N PRO A 57 12.35 -3.62 -5.21
CA PRO A 57 12.75 -2.73 -6.29
C PRO A 57 13.22 -1.34 -5.84
N ALA A 58 12.69 -0.80 -4.74
CA ALA A 58 13.15 0.47 -4.18
C ALA A 58 14.57 0.33 -3.59
N ILE A 59 14.87 -0.80 -2.93
CA ILE A 59 16.22 -1.10 -2.43
C ILE A 59 17.18 -1.27 -3.60
N GLU A 60 16.80 -2.02 -4.65
CA GLU A 60 17.60 -2.19 -5.87
C GLU A 60 17.88 -0.86 -6.59
N LYS A 61 16.96 0.11 -6.47
CA LYS A 61 17.15 1.48 -6.97
C LYS A 61 18.14 2.29 -6.14
N GLY A 62 18.56 1.80 -4.98
CA GLY A 62 19.51 2.46 -4.08
C GLY A 62 18.85 3.31 -2.98
N CYS A 63 17.57 3.12 -2.70
CA CYS A 63 16.91 3.74 -1.55
C CYS A 63 17.33 3.07 -0.24
N ARG A 64 17.33 3.84 0.85
CA ARG A 64 17.47 3.32 2.22
C ARG A 64 16.09 2.99 2.75
N VAL A 65 15.77 1.71 2.82
CA VAL A 65 14.40 1.26 3.06
C VAL A 65 14.23 0.74 4.48
N THR A 66 13.17 1.22 5.14
CA THR A 66 12.63 0.68 6.40
C THR A 66 11.29 0.02 6.10
N CYS A 67 11.08 -1.20 6.58
CA CYS A 67 9.87 -2.00 6.37
C CYS A 67 9.23 -2.33 7.71
N VAL A 68 7.94 -2.04 7.87
CA VAL A 68 7.16 -2.34 9.07
C VAL A 68 5.99 -3.25 8.71
N ASP A 69 5.85 -4.37 9.41
CA ASP A 69 4.68 -5.25 9.31
C ASP A 69 4.38 -5.92 10.65
N LEU A 70 3.09 -6.15 10.95
CA LEU A 70 2.66 -6.89 12.15
C LEU A 70 3.01 -8.39 12.08
N SER A 71 3.14 -8.93 10.87
CA SER A 71 3.39 -10.35 10.64
C SER A 71 4.89 -10.64 10.61
N ALA A 72 5.38 -11.36 11.63
CA ALA A 72 6.76 -11.86 11.65
C ALA A 72 7.04 -12.76 10.43
N GLY A 73 6.06 -13.60 10.01
CA GLY A 73 6.21 -14.47 8.85
C GLY A 73 6.36 -13.70 7.52
N MET A 74 5.74 -12.51 7.38
CA MET A 74 5.94 -11.65 6.21
C MET A 74 7.33 -11.01 6.23
N ILE A 75 7.76 -10.51 7.36
CA ILE A 75 9.11 -9.96 7.54
C ILE A 75 10.20 -11.03 7.26
N ASP A 76 10.00 -12.26 7.72
CA ASP A 76 10.96 -13.35 7.47
C ASP A 76 11.03 -13.74 5.98
N ARG A 77 9.90 -13.71 5.27
CA ARG A 77 9.88 -13.89 3.81
C ARG A 77 10.61 -12.77 3.07
N LEU A 78 10.38 -11.52 3.49
CA LEU A 78 11.11 -10.39 2.93
C LEU A 78 12.61 -10.53 3.20
N ARG A 79 13.01 -10.87 4.43
CA ARG A 79 14.41 -11.13 4.78
C ARG A 79 15.04 -12.17 3.87
N THR A 80 14.37 -13.32 3.69
CA THR A 80 14.84 -14.39 2.78
C THR A 80 15.03 -13.89 1.35
N LYS A 81 14.12 -13.03 0.84
CA LYS A 81 14.26 -12.44 -0.50
C LYS A 81 15.46 -11.49 -0.59
N LEU A 82 15.68 -10.68 0.45
CA LEU A 82 16.80 -9.74 0.51
C LEU A 82 18.14 -10.48 0.59
N ASP A 83 18.25 -11.48 1.48
CA ASP A 83 19.45 -12.31 1.64
C ASP A 83 19.83 -13.00 0.32
N ALA A 84 18.84 -13.56 -0.40
CA ALA A 84 19.06 -14.21 -1.70
C ALA A 84 19.58 -13.25 -2.78
N LYS A 85 19.39 -11.95 -2.61
CA LYS A 85 19.84 -10.88 -3.55
C LYS A 85 21.05 -10.10 -3.03
N GLY A 86 21.52 -10.36 -1.81
CA GLY A 86 22.57 -9.58 -1.16
C GLY A 86 22.15 -8.12 -0.91
N LEU A 87 20.87 -7.91 -0.62
CA LEU A 87 20.27 -6.60 -0.33
C LEU A 87 20.00 -6.44 1.16
N GLU A 88 20.05 -5.20 1.64
CA GLU A 88 19.81 -4.86 3.04
C GLU A 88 18.67 -3.85 3.18
N ALA A 89 17.86 -4.01 4.24
CA ALA A 89 16.85 -3.05 4.67
C ALA A 89 16.63 -3.17 6.18
N GLU A 90 16.11 -2.13 6.80
CA GLU A 90 15.65 -2.19 8.18
C GLU A 90 14.28 -2.89 8.23
N LEU A 91 14.22 -4.03 8.93
CA LEU A 91 13.02 -4.86 9.02
C LEU A 91 12.47 -4.86 10.45
N ILE A 92 11.24 -4.38 10.62
CA ILE A 92 10.58 -4.19 11.92
C ILE A 92 9.30 -5.03 11.95
N VAL A 93 9.23 -5.98 12.89
CA VAL A 93 7.99 -6.68 13.26
C VAL A 93 7.29 -5.84 14.32
N GLY A 94 6.18 -5.18 13.97
CA GLY A 94 5.49 -4.30 14.91
C GLY A 94 4.27 -3.58 14.36
N ASP A 95 3.60 -2.86 15.24
CA ASP A 95 2.48 -2.02 14.87
C ASP A 95 2.99 -0.75 14.18
N ALA A 96 2.45 -0.46 12.99
CA ALA A 96 2.78 0.75 12.24
C ALA A 96 2.51 2.04 13.05
N PHE A 97 1.52 2.04 13.95
CA PHE A 97 1.27 3.17 14.85
C PHE A 97 2.38 3.38 15.91
N ALA A 98 3.14 2.33 16.23
CA ALA A 98 4.24 2.43 17.20
C ALA A 98 5.54 2.92 16.55
N HIS A 99 5.60 3.07 15.23
CA HIS A 99 6.75 3.60 14.54
C HIS A 99 6.78 5.13 14.63
N ASP A 100 7.75 5.72 15.33
CA ASP A 100 7.71 7.10 15.81
C ASP A 100 8.79 8.04 15.24
N ARG A 101 9.42 7.69 14.11
CA ARG A 101 10.45 8.52 13.46
C ARG A 101 9.84 9.70 12.70
N ALA A 102 9.23 10.65 13.43
CA ALA A 102 8.62 11.83 12.84
C ALA A 102 9.62 12.66 12.01
N GLY A 103 9.18 13.13 10.83
CA GLY A 103 10.00 13.98 9.95
C GLY A 103 11.27 13.30 9.39
N HIS A 104 11.31 11.98 9.33
CA HIS A 104 12.53 11.23 8.96
C HIS A 104 12.58 10.81 7.49
N TYR A 105 11.44 10.54 6.86
CA TYR A 105 11.39 9.87 5.56
C TYR A 105 11.18 10.84 4.40
N ASP A 106 11.89 10.61 3.31
CA ASP A 106 11.68 11.31 2.03
C ASP A 106 10.39 10.80 1.36
N ALA A 107 10.06 9.51 1.58
CA ALA A 107 8.81 8.92 1.13
C ALA A 107 8.25 7.90 2.14
N VAL A 108 6.92 7.85 2.24
CA VAL A 108 6.16 6.82 2.98
C VAL A 108 5.20 6.13 2.03
N CYS A 109 5.31 4.80 1.92
CA CYS A 109 4.47 3.95 1.10
C CYS A 109 3.47 3.18 1.98
N ALA A 110 2.17 3.31 1.68
CA ALA A 110 1.08 2.63 2.38
C ALA A 110 0.20 1.89 1.37
N ASN A 111 0.76 0.81 0.75
CA ASN A 111 0.16 0.11 -0.37
C ASN A 111 -0.75 -1.02 0.10
N TYR A 112 -2.06 -0.97 -0.28
CA TYR A 112 -3.07 -1.96 0.16
C TYR A 112 -3.08 -2.14 1.68
N PHE A 113 -2.73 -1.09 2.41
CA PHE A 113 -2.59 -1.07 3.85
C PHE A 113 -3.66 -0.20 4.54
N LEU A 114 -3.91 1.01 4.04
CA LEU A 114 -4.88 1.92 4.66
C LEU A 114 -6.31 1.40 4.58
N ASN A 115 -6.62 0.58 3.60
CA ASN A 115 -7.94 -0.01 3.38
C ASN A 115 -8.32 -1.07 4.44
N VAL A 116 -7.37 -1.59 5.23
CA VAL A 116 -7.69 -2.54 6.32
C VAL A 116 -8.35 -1.87 7.52
N PHE A 117 -8.26 -0.54 7.61
CA PHE A 117 -8.85 0.25 8.67
C PHE A 117 -10.24 0.74 8.33
N LYS A 118 -11.11 0.86 9.33
CA LYS A 118 -12.34 1.66 9.22
C LYS A 118 -11.98 3.14 9.08
N ARG A 119 -12.93 3.96 8.61
CA ARG A 119 -12.73 5.38 8.26
C ARG A 119 -11.92 6.19 9.27
N ASP A 120 -12.25 6.11 10.56
CA ASP A 120 -11.54 6.88 11.58
C ASP A 120 -10.11 6.36 11.81
N GLY A 121 -9.94 5.03 11.84
CA GLY A 121 -8.62 4.39 11.92
C GLY A 121 -7.76 4.67 10.69
N MET A 122 -8.38 4.66 9.49
CA MET A 122 -7.70 5.02 8.26
C MET A 122 -7.18 6.47 8.31
N ARG A 123 -8.02 7.41 8.73
CA ARG A 123 -7.58 8.82 8.89
C ARG A 123 -6.49 8.99 9.94
N ALA A 124 -6.59 8.28 11.06
CA ALA A 124 -5.56 8.31 12.09
C ALA A 124 -4.22 7.78 11.56
N MET A 125 -4.23 6.61 10.88
CA MET A 125 -3.02 6.04 10.26
C MET A 125 -2.50 6.92 9.13
N PHE A 126 -3.37 7.53 8.33
CA PHE A 126 -2.98 8.48 7.28
C PHE A 126 -2.20 9.66 7.87
N ARG A 127 -2.73 10.31 8.91
CA ARG A 127 -2.06 11.43 9.59
C ARG A 127 -0.76 11.00 10.24
N HIS A 128 -0.73 9.81 10.83
CA HIS A 128 0.49 9.23 11.37
C HIS A 128 1.55 9.05 10.28
N ALA A 129 1.19 8.46 9.12
CA ALA A 129 2.08 8.31 7.98
C ALA A 129 2.62 9.66 7.46
N VAL A 130 1.76 10.69 7.41
CA VAL A 130 2.18 12.05 7.03
C VAL A 130 3.15 12.66 8.04
N ALA A 131 2.95 12.44 9.33
CA ALA A 131 3.84 12.96 10.38
C ALA A 131 5.26 12.33 10.33
N LEU A 132 5.42 11.17 9.72
CA LEU A 132 6.72 10.52 9.53
C LEU A 132 7.51 11.11 8.36
N LEU A 133 6.85 11.86 7.45
CA LEU A 133 7.48 12.51 6.30
C LEU A 133 8.30 13.74 6.72
N LYS A 134 9.41 13.93 6.02
CA LYS A 134 10.08 15.24 6.00
C LYS A 134 9.16 16.32 5.39
N PRO A 135 9.37 17.60 5.70
CA PRO A 135 8.75 18.67 4.92
C PRO A 135 8.99 18.47 3.42
N GLY A 136 7.94 18.52 2.61
CA GLY A 136 7.99 18.25 1.17
C GLY A 136 8.15 16.78 0.77
N GLY A 137 8.18 15.84 1.72
CA GLY A 137 8.24 14.40 1.47
C GLY A 137 6.98 13.86 0.80
N LEU A 138 7.06 12.65 0.26
CA LEU A 138 6.01 12.05 -0.55
C LEU A 138 5.26 10.95 0.21
N LEU A 139 3.92 11.07 0.30
CA LEU A 139 3.04 9.97 0.66
C LEU A 139 2.60 9.24 -0.62
N MET A 140 2.84 7.95 -0.69
CA MET A 140 2.50 7.11 -1.84
C MET A 140 1.55 5.99 -1.43
N ILE A 141 0.42 5.88 -2.13
CA ILE A 141 -0.65 4.93 -1.81
C ILE A 141 -1.07 4.24 -3.10
N ALA A 142 -0.91 2.92 -3.17
CA ALA A 142 -1.53 2.09 -4.19
C ALA A 142 -2.68 1.30 -3.57
N ASP A 143 -3.88 1.33 -4.19
CA ASP A 143 -5.05 0.64 -3.65
C ASP A 143 -6.14 0.43 -4.71
N VAL A 144 -7.21 -0.28 -4.32
CA VAL A 144 -8.42 -0.44 -5.12
C VAL A 144 -9.07 0.92 -5.33
N SER A 145 -9.37 1.25 -6.59
CA SER A 145 -9.99 2.53 -6.94
C SER A 145 -11.42 2.62 -6.39
N PRO A 146 -11.83 3.77 -5.83
CA PRO A 146 -13.22 4.00 -5.54
C PRO A 146 -14.05 3.96 -6.84
N PRO A 147 -15.35 3.62 -6.76
CA PRO A 147 -16.21 3.56 -7.94
C PRO A 147 -16.29 4.92 -8.64
N ARG A 148 -15.60 5.07 -9.77
CA ARG A 148 -15.54 6.30 -10.58
C ARG A 148 -16.18 6.09 -11.94
N GLY A 149 -16.54 7.18 -12.63
CA GLY A 149 -17.09 7.18 -13.97
C GLY A 149 -18.61 7.23 -14.02
N ASN A 150 -19.20 6.83 -15.16
CA ASN A 150 -20.66 6.77 -15.37
C ASN A 150 -21.31 5.61 -14.61
N GLY A 151 -22.66 5.53 -14.66
CA GLY A 151 -23.44 4.53 -13.91
C GLY A 151 -22.98 3.09 -14.15
N ALA A 152 -22.68 2.72 -15.37
CA ALA A 152 -22.22 1.37 -15.73
C ALA A 152 -20.82 1.07 -15.18
N ALA A 153 -19.87 2.00 -15.29
CA ALA A 153 -18.54 1.86 -14.74
C ALA A 153 -18.56 1.80 -13.20
N LYS A 154 -19.39 2.63 -12.56
CA LYS A 154 -19.59 2.58 -11.09
C LYS A 154 -20.18 1.23 -10.65
N ALA A 155 -21.18 0.71 -11.36
CA ALA A 155 -21.77 -0.58 -11.06
C ALA A 155 -20.75 -1.71 -11.21
N PHE A 156 -19.99 -1.72 -12.31
CA PHE A 156 -18.92 -2.69 -12.54
C PHE A 156 -17.89 -2.65 -11.40
N ASN A 157 -17.34 -1.47 -11.09
CA ASN A 157 -16.34 -1.35 -10.02
C ASN A 157 -16.86 -1.80 -8.67
N ARG A 158 -18.14 -1.52 -8.36
CA ARG A 158 -18.77 -1.98 -7.12
C ARG A 158 -18.88 -3.49 -7.06
N VAL A 159 -19.30 -4.13 -8.16
CA VAL A 159 -19.40 -5.59 -8.26
C VAL A 159 -18.02 -6.21 -8.24
N TYR A 160 -17.08 -5.70 -9.04
CA TYR A 160 -15.70 -6.19 -9.10
C TYR A 160 -15.01 -6.13 -7.72
N ALA A 161 -15.05 -4.99 -7.05
CA ALA A 161 -14.47 -4.85 -5.72
C ALA A 161 -15.09 -5.82 -4.70
N LYS A 162 -16.42 -6.01 -4.75
CA LYS A 162 -17.12 -6.96 -3.87
C LYS A 162 -16.74 -8.39 -4.19
N THR A 163 -16.74 -8.81 -5.45
CA THR A 163 -16.39 -10.19 -5.84
C THR A 163 -14.94 -10.51 -5.57
N ALA A 164 -14.03 -9.53 -5.74
CA ALA A 164 -12.64 -9.65 -5.36
C ALA A 164 -12.44 -9.93 -3.89
N MET A 165 -13.23 -9.29 -3.05
CA MET A 165 -13.10 -9.38 -1.59
C MET A 165 -13.80 -10.59 -0.98
N VAL A 166 -14.85 -11.13 -1.63
CA VAL A 166 -15.64 -12.26 -1.08
C VAL A 166 -14.78 -13.46 -0.68
N PRO A 167 -13.83 -13.98 -1.50
CA PRO A 167 -13.00 -15.11 -1.11
C PRO A 167 -12.16 -14.81 0.16
N PHE A 168 -11.61 -13.61 0.25
CA PHE A 168 -10.76 -13.20 1.37
C PHE A 168 -11.58 -12.94 2.64
N TRP A 169 -12.79 -12.39 2.49
CA TRP A 169 -13.72 -12.21 3.60
C TRP A 169 -14.25 -13.56 4.12
N LEU A 170 -14.61 -14.48 3.24
CA LEU A 170 -15.03 -15.84 3.60
C LEU A 170 -13.90 -16.60 4.31
N ALA A 171 -12.66 -16.43 3.86
CA ALA A 171 -11.49 -16.98 4.51
C ALA A 171 -11.12 -16.23 5.82
N ARG A 172 -11.88 -15.19 6.21
CA ARG A 172 -11.60 -14.31 7.37
C ARG A 172 -10.21 -13.67 7.36
N LEU A 173 -9.66 -13.46 6.19
CA LEU A 173 -8.33 -12.88 5.99
C LEU A 173 -8.36 -11.36 6.02
N VAL A 174 -9.45 -10.74 5.57
CA VAL A 174 -9.65 -9.29 5.58
C VAL A 174 -11.06 -8.94 6.07
N PRO A 175 -11.22 -7.89 6.91
CA PRO A 175 -12.53 -7.35 7.22
C PRO A 175 -13.14 -6.70 5.96
N TRP A 176 -14.48 -6.61 5.93
CA TRP A 176 -15.16 -5.83 4.91
C TRP A 176 -14.86 -4.35 5.11
N HIS A 177 -14.24 -3.70 4.12
CA HIS A 177 -13.85 -2.30 4.20
C HIS A 177 -14.32 -1.48 2.98
N GLU A 178 -14.31 -0.16 3.15
CA GLU A 178 -14.65 0.80 2.12
C GLU A 178 -13.44 1.06 1.22
N ASN A 179 -13.69 1.34 -0.07
CA ASN A 179 -12.68 1.88 -0.97
C ASN A 179 -12.63 3.39 -0.79
N TYR A 180 -11.49 3.91 -0.39
CA TYR A 180 -11.29 5.33 -0.12
C TYR A 180 -10.81 6.08 -1.36
N ASP A 181 -11.26 7.33 -1.51
CA ASP A 181 -10.69 8.27 -2.48
C ASP A 181 -9.48 8.96 -1.85
N TYR A 182 -8.33 8.31 -1.95
CA TYR A 182 -7.11 8.81 -1.32
C TYR A 182 -6.66 10.16 -1.89
N ALA A 183 -6.91 10.46 -3.17
CA ALA A 183 -6.61 11.77 -3.71
C ALA A 183 -7.47 12.88 -3.04
N ALA A 184 -8.75 12.59 -2.79
CA ALA A 184 -9.61 13.50 -2.03
C ALA A 184 -9.16 13.61 -0.56
N VAL A 185 -8.75 12.49 0.06
CA VAL A 185 -8.22 12.49 1.44
C VAL A 185 -6.94 13.32 1.52
N CYS A 186 -5.99 13.15 0.60
CA CYS A 186 -4.74 13.93 0.56
C CYS A 186 -5.03 15.43 0.49
N ARG A 187 -5.91 15.86 -0.43
CA ARG A 187 -6.29 17.28 -0.56
C ARG A 187 -6.97 17.81 0.70
N ALA A 188 -7.87 17.03 1.31
CA ALA A 188 -8.57 17.43 2.54
C ALA A 188 -7.65 17.54 3.76
N GLU A 189 -6.56 16.79 3.81
CA GLU A 189 -5.54 16.83 4.87
C GLU A 189 -4.36 17.77 4.49
N GLY A 190 -4.49 18.58 3.44
CA GLY A 190 -3.54 19.64 3.08
C GLY A 190 -2.33 19.19 2.26
N LEU A 191 -2.33 17.96 1.69
CA LEU A 191 -1.26 17.52 0.81
C LEU A 191 -1.54 17.91 -0.65
N GLU A 192 -0.49 18.24 -1.38
CA GLU A 192 -0.55 18.42 -2.83
C GLU A 192 -0.54 17.07 -3.54
N VAL A 193 -1.59 16.76 -4.31
CA VAL A 193 -1.61 15.55 -5.15
C VAL A 193 -0.74 15.80 -6.38
N VAL A 194 0.45 15.19 -6.39
CA VAL A 194 1.45 15.29 -7.47
C VAL A 194 1.08 14.41 -8.65
N ALA A 195 0.56 13.21 -8.35
CA ALA A 195 0.13 12.27 -9.39
C ALA A 195 -1.02 11.38 -8.93
N GLU A 196 -1.86 11.03 -9.89
CA GLU A 196 -2.89 10.01 -9.74
C GLU A 196 -2.86 9.11 -10.98
N VAL A 197 -2.30 7.89 -10.83
CA VAL A 197 -2.07 6.94 -11.92
C VAL A 197 -3.17 5.87 -11.88
N PRO A 198 -4.09 5.85 -12.88
CA PRO A 198 -5.16 4.88 -12.94
C PRO A 198 -4.72 3.58 -13.62
N PHE A 199 -5.13 2.43 -13.06
CA PHE A 199 -4.95 1.11 -13.65
C PHE A 199 -6.32 0.53 -14.00
N ARG A 200 -6.52 0.25 -15.30
CA ARG A 200 -7.79 -0.26 -15.81
C ARG A 200 -7.79 -1.78 -15.83
N PHE A 201 -8.95 -2.39 -15.62
CA PHE A 201 -9.14 -3.85 -15.74
C PHE A 201 -8.72 -4.36 -17.12
N ALA A 202 -9.13 -3.66 -18.18
CA ALA A 202 -8.72 -3.90 -19.56
C ALA A 202 -8.28 -2.58 -20.20
N LYS A 203 -7.74 -2.62 -21.43
CA LYS A 203 -7.26 -1.41 -22.13
C LYS A 203 -8.27 -0.26 -22.16
N VAL A 204 -9.56 -0.56 -22.25
CA VAL A 204 -10.67 0.42 -22.29
C VAL A 204 -11.68 0.23 -21.13
N GLY A 205 -11.39 -0.63 -20.18
CA GLY A 205 -12.25 -0.95 -19.04
C GLY A 205 -12.26 0.15 -17.95
N PRO A 206 -13.10 -0.03 -16.92
CA PRO A 206 -13.11 0.87 -15.76
C PRO A 206 -11.79 0.82 -14.99
N VAL A 207 -11.48 1.90 -14.30
CA VAL A 207 -10.32 1.99 -13.39
C VAL A 207 -10.63 1.14 -12.15
N THR A 208 -9.84 0.10 -11.92
CA THR A 208 -10.01 -0.82 -10.78
C THR A 208 -8.99 -0.60 -9.66
N PHE A 209 -7.79 -0.15 -10.03
CA PHE A 209 -6.74 0.21 -9.08
C PHE A 209 -6.19 1.59 -9.41
N HIS A 210 -5.58 2.24 -8.44
CA HIS A 210 -4.93 3.52 -8.64
C HIS A 210 -3.72 3.66 -7.73
N THR A 211 -2.79 4.50 -8.15
CA THR A 211 -1.69 4.98 -7.33
C THR A 211 -1.85 6.48 -7.14
N VAL A 212 -1.79 6.93 -5.91
CA VAL A 212 -1.78 8.34 -5.54
C VAL A 212 -0.40 8.67 -4.98
N VAL A 213 0.20 9.72 -5.49
CA VAL A 213 1.42 10.32 -4.96
C VAL A 213 1.07 11.73 -4.50
N ALA A 214 1.29 12.02 -3.24
CA ALA A 214 0.98 13.32 -2.67
C ALA A 214 2.17 13.86 -1.87
N ARG A 215 2.42 15.15 -1.99
CA ARG A 215 3.51 15.87 -1.32
C ARG A 215 3.00 16.49 -0.03
N ALA A 216 3.71 16.24 1.07
CA ALA A 216 3.50 16.94 2.33
C ALA A 216 3.86 18.44 2.18
N PRO A 217 3.24 19.33 2.95
CA PRO A 217 3.62 20.75 2.96
C PRO A 217 5.12 20.91 3.20
N GLY A 218 5.75 21.87 2.48
CA GLY A 218 7.07 22.36 2.80
C GLY A 218 7.03 23.20 4.08
N SER A 219 8.14 23.35 4.76
CA SER A 219 8.30 24.27 5.89
C SER A 219 8.19 25.73 5.45
#